data_b34c4afa111ceb349d33aa866493db75
#
_entry.id   b34c4afa111ceb349d33aa866493db75
#
_cell.length_a   1.000
_cell.length_b   1.000
_cell.length_c   1.000
_cell.angle_alpha   90.00
_cell.angle_beta   90.00
_cell.angle_gamma   90.00
#
_symmetry.space_group_name_H-M   'P 1'
#
loop_
_entity.id
_entity.type
_entity.pdbx_description
1 polymer ?
#
loop_
_entity_poly.entity_id
_entity_poly.type
_entity_poly.pdbx_seq_one_letter_code
_entity_poly.pdbx_strand_id
1 'polypeptide(L)'
;ALNYGFAKPDPRAPWQQPVTAPGPLAVRAELQHIMRYWLERGAAGFRVDMAHSLIKNDPGFRKTNKLWRDIRAMLDREYPDAALVSEWSSPIDAIGAGFHMDFAAQFNAPIFNPLFRAPGDAWGSHGYFNARGDGDALAPLEEYLRHYRATQPRGYISFQSANHDMARMSGGRTLPEIEVAMAFILTMPGVPFIYYGDEIGLRMPD
;
A
#
# COMPACT_ATOMS: atom_id res chain seq x y z
N ALA A 1 -8.06 1.93 19.87
CA ALA A 1 -7.53 2.56 18.64
C ALA A 1 -7.63 4.08 18.78
N LEU A 2 -6.70 4.82 18.19
CA LEU A 2 -6.74 6.28 18.14
C LEU A 2 -7.92 6.76 17.28
N ASN A 3 -8.59 7.83 17.73
CA ASN A 3 -9.78 8.34 17.05
C ASN A 3 -9.41 9.50 16.10
N TYR A 4 -9.26 9.21 14.81
CA TYR A 4 -9.04 10.23 13.77
C TYR A 4 -10.33 10.96 13.35
N GLY A 5 -11.48 10.53 13.87
CA GLY A 5 -12.80 11.09 13.63
C GLY A 5 -13.61 10.37 12.57
N PHE A 6 -14.86 10.76 12.50
CA PHE A 6 -15.85 10.28 11.53
C PHE A 6 -16.17 11.41 10.55
N ALA A 7 -16.18 11.10 9.25
CA ALA A 7 -16.60 12.07 8.24
C ALA A 7 -18.10 12.36 8.33
N LYS A 8 -18.89 11.33 8.68
CA LYS A 8 -20.33 11.40 8.93
C LYS A 8 -20.63 10.64 10.22
N PRO A 9 -20.59 11.29 11.40
CA PRO A 9 -20.98 10.65 12.67
C PRO A 9 -22.45 10.23 12.67
N ASP A 10 -22.75 9.09 13.31
CA ASP A 10 -24.13 8.70 13.61
C ASP A 10 -24.58 9.43 14.89
N PRO A 11 -25.66 10.23 14.86
CA PRO A 11 -26.18 10.92 16.04
C PRO A 11 -26.57 10.01 17.20
N ARG A 12 -26.84 8.73 16.92
CA ARG A 12 -27.18 7.72 17.94
C ARG A 12 -25.96 7.10 18.62
N ALA A 13 -24.74 7.43 18.12
CA ALA A 13 -23.48 6.91 18.61
C ALA A 13 -22.60 8.06 19.15
N PRO A 14 -22.80 8.54 20.38
CA PRO A 14 -22.18 9.75 20.93
C PRO A 14 -20.65 9.67 21.02
N TRP A 15 -20.07 8.46 20.93
CA TRP A 15 -18.63 8.22 20.85
C TRP A 15 -18.04 8.53 19.47
N GLN A 16 -18.88 8.66 18.43
CA GLN A 16 -18.45 9.04 17.08
C GLN A 16 -18.24 10.54 17.03
N GLN A 17 -17.00 10.97 17.22
CA GLN A 17 -16.64 12.37 17.11
C GLN A 17 -16.45 12.78 15.63
N PRO A 18 -16.95 13.94 15.22
CA PRO A 18 -16.65 14.46 13.88
C PRO A 18 -15.16 14.76 13.72
N VAL A 19 -14.66 14.72 12.49
CA VAL A 19 -13.26 15.02 12.16
C VAL A 19 -12.77 16.38 12.66
N THR A 20 -13.65 17.30 12.97
CA THR A 20 -13.36 18.66 13.47
C THR A 20 -13.38 18.76 14.99
N ALA A 21 -13.72 17.69 15.71
CA ALA A 21 -13.73 17.71 17.17
C ALA A 21 -12.31 17.83 17.74
N PRO A 22 -12.14 18.41 18.94
CA PRO A 22 -10.82 18.60 19.58
C PRO A 22 -9.99 17.32 19.69
N GLY A 23 -10.60 16.18 20.07
CA GLY A 23 -9.94 14.89 20.18
C GLY A 23 -9.31 14.41 18.86
N PRO A 24 -10.08 14.24 17.77
CA PRO A 24 -9.53 13.91 16.45
C PRO A 24 -8.49 14.89 15.92
N LEU A 25 -8.64 16.18 16.20
CA LEU A 25 -7.63 17.18 15.81
C LEU A 25 -6.32 16.98 16.59
N ALA A 26 -6.39 16.72 17.90
CA ALA A 26 -5.21 16.44 18.72
C ALA A 26 -4.50 15.15 18.27
N VAL A 27 -5.23 14.09 17.93
CA VAL A 27 -4.64 12.85 17.39
C VAL A 27 -3.87 13.11 16.09
N ARG A 28 -4.38 13.94 15.19
CA ARG A 28 -3.68 14.28 13.94
C ARG A 28 -2.44 15.13 14.19
N ALA A 29 -2.50 16.07 15.13
CA ALA A 29 -1.34 16.85 15.52
C ALA A 29 -0.25 15.95 16.12
N GLU A 30 -0.65 15.00 16.97
CA GLU A 30 0.29 14.04 17.56
C GLU A 30 0.89 13.10 16.51
N LEU A 31 0.14 12.65 15.52
CA LEU A 31 0.68 11.87 14.40
C LEU A 31 1.81 12.65 13.69
N GLN A 32 1.59 13.91 13.38
CA GLN A 32 2.62 14.75 12.76
C GLN A 32 3.84 14.95 13.68
N HIS A 33 3.61 15.07 14.99
CA HIS A 33 4.69 15.15 15.99
C HIS A 33 5.52 13.86 16.02
N ILE A 34 4.88 12.70 16.04
CA ILE A 34 5.54 11.38 15.97
C ILE A 34 6.36 11.25 14.68
N MET A 35 5.82 11.69 13.54
CA MET A 35 6.55 11.65 12.28
C MET A 35 7.81 12.52 12.32
N ARG A 36 7.72 13.77 12.81
CA ARG A 36 8.89 14.63 13.00
C ARG A 36 9.94 14.00 13.92
N TYR A 37 9.48 13.44 15.04
CA TYR A 37 10.37 12.78 16.01
C TYR A 37 11.26 11.71 15.36
N TRP A 38 10.69 10.88 14.47
CA TRP A 38 11.45 9.83 13.80
C TRP A 38 12.29 10.34 12.63
N LEU A 39 11.79 11.32 11.86
CA LEU A 39 12.56 11.94 10.77
C LEU A 39 13.81 12.66 11.30
N GLU A 40 13.70 13.37 12.40
CA GLU A 40 14.83 14.01 13.08
C GLU A 40 15.89 13.00 13.59
N ARG A 41 15.49 11.73 13.73
CA ARG A 41 16.37 10.61 14.13
C ARG A 41 16.87 9.79 12.97
N GLY A 42 16.65 10.25 11.74
CA GLY A 42 17.21 9.66 10.53
C GLY A 42 16.29 8.67 9.82
N ALA A 43 15.00 8.58 10.18
CA ALA A 43 14.04 7.85 9.34
C ALA A 43 13.93 8.56 7.97
N ALA A 44 13.94 7.79 6.87
CA ALA A 44 13.83 8.32 5.52
C ALA A 44 12.36 8.39 5.02
N GLY A 45 11.40 8.06 5.86
CA GLY A 45 9.99 8.07 5.50
C GLY A 45 9.17 7.05 6.28
N PHE A 46 7.94 6.79 5.83
CA PHE A 46 7.00 5.91 6.52
C PHE A 46 6.24 5.00 5.57
N ARG A 47 6.12 3.73 5.93
CA ARG A 47 5.06 2.86 5.46
C ARG A 47 3.84 3.09 6.34
N VAL A 48 2.71 3.36 5.73
CA VAL A 48 1.47 3.67 6.42
C VAL A 48 0.50 2.52 6.28
N ASP A 49 0.24 1.88 7.40
CA ASP A 49 -0.70 0.78 7.54
C ASP A 49 -2.13 1.25 7.31
N MET A 50 -2.91 0.49 6.53
CA MET A 50 -4.34 0.73 6.28
C MET A 50 -4.68 2.20 6.05
N ALA A 51 -3.89 2.90 5.24
CA ALA A 51 -3.91 4.36 5.09
C ALA A 51 -5.29 4.95 4.75
N HIS A 52 -6.11 4.19 4.02
CA HIS A 52 -7.47 4.58 3.62
C HIS A 52 -8.48 4.57 4.77
N SER A 53 -8.17 3.89 5.87
CA SER A 53 -9.15 3.53 6.91
C SER A 53 -9.16 4.40 8.16
N LEU A 54 -8.26 5.39 8.25
CA LEU A 54 -8.09 6.18 9.48
C LEU A 54 -9.32 7.01 9.84
N ILE A 55 -9.91 7.69 8.87
CA ILE A 55 -11.16 8.42 9.08
C ILE A 55 -12.32 7.51 8.73
N LYS A 56 -13.25 7.37 9.67
CA LYS A 56 -14.37 6.44 9.54
C LYS A 56 -15.55 7.10 8.84
N ASN A 57 -16.36 6.24 8.17
CA ASN A 57 -17.57 6.66 7.46
C ASN A 57 -17.31 7.82 6.47
N ASP A 58 -16.24 7.70 5.66
CA ASP A 58 -15.75 8.71 4.70
C ASP A 58 -15.92 8.23 3.25
N PRO A 59 -17.14 8.21 2.68
CA PRO A 59 -17.35 7.81 1.31
C PRO A 59 -16.55 8.68 0.33
N GLY A 60 -15.78 8.03 -0.55
CA GLY A 60 -14.90 8.71 -1.51
C GLY A 60 -13.68 9.37 -0.87
N PHE A 61 -13.33 8.99 0.35
CA PHE A 61 -12.08 9.34 1.05
C PHE A 61 -11.76 10.84 1.15
N ARG A 62 -12.78 11.73 1.11
CA ARG A 62 -12.55 13.19 1.06
C ARG A 62 -11.79 13.72 2.28
N LYS A 63 -12.12 13.24 3.48
CA LYS A 63 -11.47 13.66 4.74
C LYS A 63 -10.15 12.94 4.93
N THR A 64 -10.08 11.69 4.56
CA THR A 64 -8.84 10.87 4.53
C THR A 64 -7.82 11.49 3.58
N ASN A 65 -8.21 11.85 2.36
CA ASN A 65 -7.34 12.52 1.39
C ASN A 65 -6.83 13.87 1.92
N LYS A 66 -7.70 14.63 2.61
CA LYS A 66 -7.27 15.88 3.23
C LYS A 66 -6.23 15.65 4.31
N LEU A 67 -6.43 14.66 5.19
CA LEU A 67 -5.46 14.29 6.22
C LEU A 67 -4.07 14.04 5.62
N TRP A 68 -4.01 13.19 4.58
CA TRP A 68 -2.73 12.82 3.97
C TRP A 68 -2.09 13.95 3.18
N ARG A 69 -2.88 14.80 2.51
CA ARG A 69 -2.36 16.00 1.84
C ARG A 69 -1.79 17.00 2.84
N ASP A 70 -2.39 17.17 4.02
CA ASP A 70 -1.88 18.04 5.07
C ASP A 70 -0.53 17.48 5.59
N ILE A 71 -0.41 16.15 5.77
CA ILE A 71 0.86 15.49 6.15
C ILE A 71 1.88 15.64 5.02
N ARG A 72 1.50 15.39 3.77
CA ARG A 72 2.38 15.55 2.62
C ARG A 72 2.93 16.97 2.52
N ALA A 73 2.09 17.98 2.68
CA ALA A 73 2.52 19.38 2.66
C ALA A 73 3.49 19.72 3.81
N MET A 74 3.35 19.08 4.96
CA MET A 74 4.31 19.19 6.05
C MET A 74 5.65 18.55 5.67
N LEU A 75 5.65 17.36 5.08
CA LEU A 75 6.87 16.68 4.64
C LEU A 75 7.58 17.48 3.54
N ASP A 76 6.89 17.91 2.51
CA ASP A 76 7.46 18.68 1.40
C ASP A 76 8.14 19.96 1.89
N ARG A 77 7.65 20.58 2.96
CA ARG A 77 8.21 21.79 3.54
C ARG A 77 9.36 21.53 4.50
N GLU A 78 9.26 20.52 5.36
CA GLU A 78 10.16 20.33 6.50
C GLU A 78 11.17 19.18 6.26
N TYR A 79 10.80 18.19 5.45
CA TYR A 79 11.59 16.97 5.19
C TYR A 79 11.42 16.52 3.71
N PRO A 80 11.90 17.32 2.75
CA PRO A 80 11.61 17.10 1.31
C PRO A 80 12.14 15.77 0.76
N ASP A 81 13.10 15.15 1.44
CA ASP A 81 13.66 13.84 1.07
C ASP A 81 12.89 12.66 1.69
N ALA A 82 11.89 12.92 2.53
CA ALA A 82 11.12 11.87 3.16
C ALA A 82 10.05 11.29 2.23
N ALA A 83 9.91 9.96 2.21
CA ALA A 83 8.93 9.27 1.39
C ALA A 83 7.75 8.72 2.22
N LEU A 84 6.57 8.68 1.59
CA LEU A 84 5.39 7.97 2.09
C LEU A 84 5.03 6.84 1.16
N VAL A 85 4.94 5.62 1.68
CA VAL A 85 4.34 4.48 1.00
C VAL A 85 3.07 4.07 1.72
N SER A 86 1.98 3.93 0.99
CA SER A 86 0.69 3.53 1.56
C SER A 86 0.43 2.04 1.40
N GLU A 87 -0.28 1.51 2.35
CA GLU A 87 -1.01 0.27 2.23
C GLU A 87 -2.48 0.61 1.93
N TRP A 88 -2.80 0.82 0.65
CA TRP A 88 -4.14 1.19 0.18
C TRP A 88 -4.66 0.25 -0.89
N SER A 89 -3.76 -0.31 -1.71
CA SER A 89 -4.06 -1.16 -2.87
C SER A 89 -4.88 -0.47 -3.97
N SER A 90 -4.79 0.86 -4.01
CA SER A 90 -5.34 1.70 -5.07
C SER A 90 -4.37 2.86 -5.35
N PRO A 91 -3.34 2.66 -6.18
CA PRO A 91 -2.36 3.71 -6.48
C PRO A 91 -2.99 5.04 -6.93
N ILE A 92 -4.09 5.00 -7.68
CA ILE A 92 -4.81 6.22 -8.10
C ILE A 92 -5.29 7.02 -6.89
N ASP A 93 -5.95 6.36 -5.94
CA ASP A 93 -6.50 7.03 -4.75
C ASP A 93 -5.38 7.49 -3.81
N ALA A 94 -4.41 6.61 -3.55
CA ALA A 94 -3.31 6.86 -2.63
C ALA A 94 -2.42 8.04 -3.09
N ILE A 95 -2.00 8.04 -4.35
CA ILE A 95 -1.20 9.13 -4.92
C ILE A 95 -2.04 10.41 -5.03
N GLY A 96 -3.32 10.27 -5.36
CA GLY A 96 -4.28 11.37 -5.28
C GLY A 96 -4.47 11.95 -3.88
N ALA A 97 -4.26 11.14 -2.84
CA ALA A 97 -4.26 11.56 -1.44
C ALA A 97 -2.93 12.20 -0.97
N GLY A 98 -1.85 12.10 -1.75
CA GLY A 98 -0.55 12.72 -1.44
C GLY A 98 0.57 11.74 -1.14
N PHE A 99 0.36 10.43 -1.25
CA PHE A 99 1.44 9.45 -1.11
C PHE A 99 2.40 9.50 -2.30
N HIS A 100 3.67 9.16 -2.05
CA HIS A 100 4.68 9.04 -3.09
C HIS A 100 4.53 7.74 -3.86
N MET A 101 4.09 6.69 -3.16
CA MET A 101 3.89 5.37 -3.74
C MET A 101 2.83 4.56 -2.98
N ASP A 102 2.25 3.57 -3.64
CA ASP A 102 1.29 2.64 -3.05
C ASP A 102 1.61 1.21 -3.45
N PHE A 103 1.39 0.28 -2.52
CA PHE A 103 1.50 -1.14 -2.81
C PHE A 103 0.33 -1.62 -3.70
N ALA A 104 0.67 -2.19 -4.85
CA ALA A 104 -0.32 -2.78 -5.75
C ALA A 104 -0.74 -4.21 -5.35
N ALA A 105 -0.40 -4.63 -4.15
CA ALA A 105 -0.30 -6.04 -3.78
C ALA A 105 -0.96 -6.40 -2.47
N GLN A 106 -2.20 -5.99 -2.24
CA GLN A 106 -2.95 -6.52 -1.11
C GLN A 106 -4.14 -7.37 -1.54
N PHE A 107 -4.68 -8.13 -0.57
CA PHE A 107 -5.80 -9.05 -0.68
C PHE A 107 -6.70 -8.78 -1.89
N ASN A 108 -6.65 -9.62 -2.91
CA ASN A 108 -7.42 -9.49 -4.17
C ASN A 108 -7.09 -8.26 -5.03
N ALA A 109 -5.91 -7.64 -4.87
CA ALA A 109 -5.49 -6.57 -5.77
C ALA A 109 -5.42 -7.09 -7.23
N PRO A 110 -6.22 -6.53 -8.15
CA PRO A 110 -6.33 -7.07 -9.50
C PRO A 110 -5.04 -6.94 -10.32
N ILE A 111 -4.14 -6.04 -9.91
CA ILE A 111 -2.85 -5.85 -10.58
C ILE A 111 -1.85 -6.96 -10.23
N PHE A 112 -1.92 -7.49 -9.02
CA PHE A 112 -0.86 -8.35 -8.48
C PHE A 112 -1.26 -9.81 -8.33
N ASN A 113 -2.39 -10.08 -7.69
CA ASN A 113 -2.75 -11.44 -7.30
C ASN A 113 -2.80 -12.43 -8.47
N PRO A 114 -3.39 -12.11 -9.63
CA PRO A 114 -3.44 -13.06 -10.74
C PRO A 114 -2.06 -13.41 -11.33
N LEU A 115 -1.06 -12.54 -11.13
CA LEU A 115 0.32 -12.82 -11.57
C LEU A 115 1.05 -13.75 -10.61
N PHE A 116 0.85 -13.56 -9.30
CA PHE A 116 1.68 -14.19 -8.27
C PHE A 116 0.94 -15.12 -7.32
N ARG A 117 -0.39 -15.04 -7.27
CA ARG A 117 -1.24 -15.79 -6.34
C ARG A 117 -2.41 -16.44 -7.05
N ALA A 118 -3.01 -17.45 -6.44
CA ALA A 118 -4.26 -17.98 -6.93
C ALA A 118 -5.39 -16.95 -6.80
N PRO A 119 -6.34 -16.90 -7.73
CA PRO A 119 -7.50 -16.03 -7.61
C PRO A 119 -8.24 -16.25 -6.29
N GLY A 120 -8.40 -15.18 -5.50
CA GLY A 120 -9.09 -15.25 -4.21
C GLY A 120 -8.30 -15.87 -3.06
N ASP A 121 -7.04 -16.27 -3.26
CA ASP A 121 -6.20 -16.88 -2.23
C ASP A 121 -4.83 -16.20 -2.14
N ALA A 122 -4.66 -15.33 -1.14
CA ALA A 122 -3.40 -14.64 -0.87
C ALA A 122 -2.27 -15.60 -0.43
N TRP A 123 -2.61 -16.82 -0.04
CA TRP A 123 -1.68 -17.86 0.39
C TRP A 123 -1.40 -18.90 -0.70
N GLY A 124 -2.21 -18.90 -1.77
CA GLY A 124 -1.99 -19.74 -2.94
C GLY A 124 -0.83 -19.25 -3.81
N SER A 125 -0.23 -20.16 -4.54
CA SER A 125 0.93 -19.88 -5.40
C SER A 125 0.66 -20.09 -6.89
N HIS A 126 -0.56 -20.38 -7.30
CA HIS A 126 -0.93 -20.78 -8.65
C HIS A 126 -1.32 -19.60 -9.56
N GLY A 127 -0.58 -18.48 -9.47
CA GLY A 127 -0.72 -17.36 -10.39
C GLY A 127 -0.03 -17.62 -11.73
N TYR A 128 -0.01 -16.61 -12.59
CA TYR A 128 0.61 -16.68 -13.93
C TYR A 128 2.07 -17.14 -13.89
N PHE A 129 2.87 -16.65 -12.92
CA PHE A 129 4.26 -17.06 -12.75
C PHE A 129 4.38 -18.40 -12.00
N ASN A 130 3.74 -19.43 -12.53
CA ASN A 130 3.83 -20.80 -12.05
C ASN A 130 3.58 -21.74 -13.24
N ALA A 131 4.34 -22.83 -13.36
CA ALA A 131 4.19 -23.79 -14.46
C ALA A 131 2.83 -24.51 -14.49
N ARG A 132 2.11 -24.51 -13.36
CA ARG A 132 0.72 -24.98 -13.28
C ARG A 132 -0.31 -23.95 -13.71
N GLY A 133 0.16 -22.79 -14.10
CA GLY A 133 -0.40 -21.54 -14.50
C GLY A 133 -1.90 -21.47 -14.79
N ASP A 134 -2.69 -21.19 -13.76
CA ASP A 134 -4.11 -20.84 -13.89
C ASP A 134 -4.33 -19.31 -13.94
N GLY A 135 -3.24 -18.54 -13.92
CA GLY A 135 -3.28 -17.07 -13.88
C GLY A 135 -3.36 -16.46 -15.27
N ASP A 136 -3.97 -15.29 -15.34
CA ASP A 136 -4.01 -14.42 -16.50
C ASP A 136 -3.04 -13.23 -16.31
N ALA A 137 -2.28 -12.87 -17.33
CA ALA A 137 -1.40 -11.71 -17.33
C ALA A 137 -2.05 -10.47 -17.96
N LEU A 138 -3.01 -10.65 -18.88
CA LEU A 138 -3.55 -9.54 -19.66
C LEU A 138 -4.34 -8.57 -18.79
N ALA A 139 -5.33 -9.07 -18.05
CA ALA A 139 -6.17 -8.23 -17.19
C ALA A 139 -5.37 -7.48 -16.10
N PRO A 140 -4.43 -8.13 -15.38
CA PRO A 140 -3.52 -7.42 -14.46
C PRO A 140 -2.68 -6.31 -15.12
N LEU A 141 -2.16 -6.55 -16.31
CA LEU A 141 -1.35 -5.55 -17.02
C LEU A 141 -2.20 -4.39 -17.54
N GLU A 142 -3.42 -4.63 -18.02
CA GLU A 142 -4.36 -3.57 -18.39
C GLU A 142 -4.71 -2.69 -17.17
N GLU A 143 -4.99 -3.30 -16.03
CA GLU A 143 -5.27 -2.58 -14.79
C GLU A 143 -4.04 -1.80 -14.30
N TYR A 144 -2.85 -2.41 -14.38
CA TYR A 144 -1.59 -1.71 -14.11
C TYR A 144 -1.44 -0.47 -15.01
N LEU A 145 -1.65 -0.61 -16.31
CA LEU A 145 -1.53 0.51 -17.26
C LEU A 145 -2.53 1.63 -16.95
N ARG A 146 -3.74 1.30 -16.53
CA ARG A 146 -4.73 2.28 -16.09
C ARG A 146 -4.22 3.09 -14.91
N HIS A 147 -3.71 2.42 -13.88
CA HIS A 147 -3.11 3.07 -12.72
C HIS A 147 -1.86 3.87 -13.07
N TYR A 148 -0.95 3.28 -13.85
CA TYR A 148 0.29 3.92 -14.26
C TYR A 148 0.02 5.26 -14.98
N ARG A 149 -0.84 5.26 -15.98
CA ARG A 149 -1.20 6.47 -16.74
C ARG A 149 -1.84 7.55 -15.86
N ALA A 150 -2.62 7.16 -14.88
CA ALA A 150 -3.31 8.07 -13.98
C ALA A 150 -2.39 8.66 -12.89
N THR A 151 -1.31 7.97 -12.54
CA THR A 151 -0.43 8.37 -11.43
C THR A 151 0.83 9.08 -11.87
N GLN A 152 1.34 8.83 -13.08
CA GLN A 152 2.54 9.49 -13.60
C GLN A 152 2.28 10.98 -13.94
N PRO A 153 3.24 11.87 -13.71
CA PRO A 153 4.53 11.68 -13.03
C PRO A 153 4.48 11.91 -11.51
N ARG A 154 3.31 11.89 -10.88
CA ARG A 154 3.07 12.34 -9.49
C ARG A 154 3.49 11.32 -8.43
N GLY A 155 3.63 10.06 -8.78
CA GLY A 155 3.98 8.99 -7.85
C GLY A 155 4.22 7.65 -8.53
N TYR A 156 4.50 6.62 -7.72
CA TYR A 156 4.92 5.32 -8.19
C TYR A 156 3.98 4.20 -7.71
N ILE A 157 3.87 3.17 -8.54
CA ILE A 157 3.27 1.90 -8.14
C ILE A 157 4.40 1.04 -7.54
N SER A 158 4.15 0.44 -6.39
CA SER A 158 5.12 -0.43 -5.73
C SER A 158 4.71 -1.89 -5.90
N PHE A 159 5.65 -2.70 -6.38
CA PHE A 159 5.51 -4.15 -6.47
C PHE A 159 6.28 -4.81 -5.34
N GLN A 160 5.62 -5.62 -4.55
CA GLN A 160 6.27 -6.38 -3.48
C GLN A 160 6.33 -7.87 -3.86
N SER A 161 7.42 -8.54 -3.53
CA SER A 161 7.55 -9.99 -3.75
C SER A 161 6.60 -10.76 -2.83
N ALA A 162 6.53 -10.39 -1.58
CA ALA A 162 5.60 -10.86 -0.56
C ALA A 162 5.53 -9.86 0.60
N ASN A 163 4.80 -10.20 1.65
CA ASN A 163 4.80 -9.50 2.94
C ASN A 163 4.36 -10.48 4.06
N HIS A 164 4.19 -9.96 5.28
CA HIS A 164 3.77 -10.75 6.44
C HIS A 164 2.29 -11.20 6.40
N ASP A 165 1.48 -10.67 5.49
CA ASP A 165 0.06 -10.98 5.34
C ASP A 165 -0.23 -11.91 4.15
N MET A 166 0.80 -12.38 3.44
CA MET A 166 0.64 -13.27 2.29
C MET A 166 1.80 -14.27 2.18
N ALA A 167 1.58 -15.34 1.41
CA ALA A 167 2.59 -16.35 1.16
C ALA A 167 3.86 -15.75 0.54
N ARG A 168 5.01 -16.31 0.89
CA ARG A 168 6.28 -15.97 0.26
C ARG A 168 6.28 -16.28 -1.24
N MET A 169 7.12 -15.57 -1.98
CA MET A 169 7.28 -15.79 -3.43
C MET A 169 7.64 -17.26 -3.75
N SER A 170 8.43 -17.89 -2.89
CA SER A 170 8.86 -19.30 -3.04
C SER A 170 7.75 -20.33 -2.81
N GLY A 171 6.58 -19.93 -2.30
CA GLY A 171 5.48 -20.85 -2.03
C GLY A 171 5.02 -21.57 -3.28
N GLY A 172 5.19 -22.92 -3.33
CA GLY A 172 4.77 -23.77 -4.45
C GLY A 172 5.48 -23.53 -5.78
N ARG A 173 6.57 -22.74 -5.81
CA ARG A 173 7.38 -22.46 -7.01
C ARG A 173 8.73 -23.16 -7.00
N THR A 174 9.19 -23.48 -8.18
CA THR A 174 10.58 -23.87 -8.46
C THR A 174 11.48 -22.63 -8.55
N LEU A 175 12.78 -22.80 -8.43
CA LEU A 175 13.73 -21.68 -8.54
C LEU A 175 13.60 -20.92 -9.88
N PRO A 176 13.52 -21.57 -11.06
CA PRO A 176 13.31 -20.84 -12.32
C PRO A 176 12.01 -20.01 -12.36
N GLU A 177 10.93 -20.48 -11.75
CA GLU A 177 9.68 -19.73 -11.66
C GLU A 177 9.83 -18.49 -10.76
N ILE A 178 10.59 -18.60 -9.66
CA ILE A 178 10.93 -17.46 -8.79
C ILE A 178 11.77 -16.45 -9.56
N GLU A 179 12.77 -16.89 -10.30
CA GLU A 179 13.65 -16.03 -11.11
C GLU A 179 12.86 -15.21 -12.14
N VAL A 180 11.90 -15.83 -12.83
CA VAL A 180 11.02 -15.12 -13.79
C VAL A 180 10.13 -14.11 -13.07
N ALA A 181 9.53 -14.48 -11.94
CA ALA A 181 8.67 -13.60 -11.15
C ALA A 181 9.47 -12.41 -10.61
N MET A 182 10.69 -12.64 -10.12
CA MET A 182 11.59 -11.58 -9.65
C MET A 182 12.06 -10.66 -10.79
N ALA A 183 12.39 -11.22 -11.96
CA ALA A 183 12.73 -10.44 -13.14
C ALA A 183 11.58 -9.48 -13.50
N PHE A 184 10.34 -9.95 -13.47
CA PHE A 184 9.16 -9.09 -13.69
C PHE A 184 9.11 -7.95 -12.67
N ILE A 185 9.17 -8.24 -11.37
CA ILE A 185 9.09 -7.21 -10.31
C ILE A 185 10.20 -6.15 -10.47
N LEU A 186 11.41 -6.59 -10.80
CA LEU A 186 12.58 -5.71 -10.91
C LEU A 186 12.63 -4.88 -12.21
N THR A 187 11.87 -5.28 -13.24
CA THR A 187 11.88 -4.60 -14.54
C THR A 187 10.61 -3.82 -14.86
N MET A 188 9.54 -4.04 -14.12
CA MET A 188 8.32 -3.25 -14.29
C MET A 188 8.53 -1.79 -13.86
N PRO A 189 7.97 -0.82 -14.61
CA PRO A 189 8.03 0.58 -14.20
C PRO A 189 7.33 0.83 -12.87
N GLY A 190 8.11 1.00 -11.81
CA GLY A 190 7.63 1.15 -10.44
C GLY A 190 8.76 1.03 -9.43
N VAL A 191 8.41 0.82 -8.17
CA VAL A 191 9.38 0.62 -7.09
C VAL A 191 9.27 -0.81 -6.58
N PRO A 192 10.29 -1.65 -6.78
CA PRO A 192 10.30 -3.02 -6.27
C PRO A 192 10.52 -3.02 -4.75
N PHE A 193 9.74 -3.84 -4.05
CA PHE A 193 9.91 -4.14 -2.63
C PHE A 193 10.17 -5.63 -2.48
N ILE A 194 11.38 -5.99 -2.08
CA ILE A 194 11.74 -7.39 -1.87
C ILE A 194 11.54 -7.74 -0.39
N TYR A 195 10.62 -8.65 -0.13
CA TYR A 195 10.42 -9.15 1.22
C TYR A 195 11.62 -10.01 1.60
N TYR A 196 12.20 -9.75 2.77
CA TYR A 196 13.44 -10.39 3.21
C TYR A 196 13.39 -11.92 3.05
N GLY A 197 14.44 -12.48 2.46
CA GLY A 197 14.55 -13.91 2.19
C GLY A 197 13.91 -14.38 0.87
N ASP A 198 13.05 -13.60 0.23
CA ASP A 198 12.51 -13.98 -1.08
C ASP A 198 13.60 -13.99 -2.16
N GLU A 199 14.64 -13.15 -2.01
CA GLU A 199 15.82 -13.08 -2.88
C GLU A 199 16.67 -14.36 -2.86
N ILE A 200 16.56 -15.15 -1.82
CA ILE A 200 17.23 -16.47 -1.69
C ILE A 200 16.25 -17.65 -1.73
N GLY A 201 14.98 -17.39 -2.06
CA GLY A 201 13.93 -18.41 -2.11
C GLY A 201 13.56 -19.00 -0.74
N LEU A 202 13.67 -18.21 0.33
CA LEU A 202 13.28 -18.63 1.69
C LEU A 202 11.82 -19.09 1.70
N ARG A 203 11.58 -20.28 2.26
CA ARG A 203 10.24 -20.85 2.40
C ARG A 203 9.60 -20.49 3.74
N MET A 204 8.28 -20.50 3.79
CA MET A 204 7.57 -20.49 5.06
C MET A 204 7.85 -21.81 5.79
N PRO A 205 8.03 -21.80 7.12
CA PRO A 205 7.95 -23.03 7.90
C PRO A 205 6.58 -23.70 7.71
N ASP A 206 6.58 -25.03 7.68
CA ASP A 206 5.36 -25.84 7.67
C ASP A 206 4.59 -25.67 8.98
#